data_fc0f0ed7ba284fd8eaa7db83fe8920f6
#
_entry.id   fc0f0ed7ba284fd8eaa7db83fe8920f6
#
_cell.length_a   1.000
_cell.length_b   1.000
_cell.length_c   1.000
_cell.angle_alpha   90.00
_cell.angle_beta   90.00
_cell.angle_gamma   90.00
#
_symmetry.space_group_name_H-M   'P 1'
#
loop_
_entity.id
_entity.type
_entity.pdbx_description
1 polymer ?
#
loop_
_entity_poly.entity_id
_entity_poly.type
_entity_poly.pdbx_seq_one_letter_code
_entity_poly.pdbx_strand_id
1 'polypeptide(L)'
;MPEQNFTASQMFRNANRFIEAYHAALQPVCRDTGLPPMAVDILMFFANNPESGTAKDVCQCRGFKSGIVSVHVDRLVNEGLLSRREVPGDRRKTRLVCTDAAAEIVERGRALQKAFAQKLVDGLSEADVAVFHSYLAAIGDNIEDIRKNGLFPENRR
;
A
#
# COMPACT_ATOMS: atom_id res chain seq x y z
N MET A 1 2.55 -21.10 -29.99
CA MET A 1 2.22 -20.40 -28.71
C MET A 1 1.59 -19.09 -29.11
N PRO A 2 0.35 -18.77 -28.71
CA PRO A 2 -0.10 -17.40 -28.85
C PRO A 2 0.81 -16.55 -27.96
N GLU A 3 1.51 -15.61 -28.57
CA GLU A 3 2.17 -14.52 -27.84
C GLU A 3 1.08 -13.79 -27.04
N GLN A 4 0.89 -14.19 -25.80
CA GLN A 4 0.19 -13.36 -24.83
C GLN A 4 1.10 -12.15 -24.61
N ASN A 5 0.89 -11.14 -25.45
CA ASN A 5 1.59 -9.87 -25.34
C ASN A 5 1.27 -9.24 -23.99
N PHE A 6 2.13 -9.55 -23.01
CA PHE A 6 2.11 -8.91 -21.69
C PHE A 6 2.65 -7.48 -21.88
N THR A 7 1.75 -6.59 -22.32
CA THR A 7 2.14 -5.23 -22.68
C THR A 7 2.23 -4.34 -21.43
N ALA A 8 3.14 -3.38 -21.45
CA ALA A 8 3.24 -2.36 -20.40
C ALA A 8 1.89 -1.66 -20.14
N SER A 9 1.12 -1.39 -21.20
CA SER A 9 -0.23 -0.80 -21.07
C SER A 9 -1.20 -1.67 -20.29
N GLN A 10 -1.16 -2.99 -20.44
CA GLN A 10 -2.00 -3.90 -19.65
C GLN A 10 -1.55 -3.95 -18.20
N MET A 11 -0.24 -3.92 -17.95
CA MET A 11 0.32 -3.91 -16.59
C MET A 11 -0.12 -2.65 -15.84
N PHE A 12 0.05 -1.46 -16.43
CA PHE A 12 -0.39 -0.21 -15.83
C PHE A 12 -1.91 -0.15 -15.63
N ARG A 13 -2.68 -0.65 -16.57
CA ARG A 13 -4.14 -0.73 -16.46
C ARG A 13 -4.55 -1.63 -15.30
N ASN A 14 -3.92 -2.78 -15.16
CA ASN A 14 -4.23 -3.72 -14.08
C ASN A 14 -3.82 -3.15 -12.71
N ALA A 15 -2.66 -2.47 -12.62
CA ALA A 15 -2.24 -1.80 -11.40
C ALA A 15 -3.24 -0.70 -10.98
N ASN A 16 -3.70 0.13 -11.90
CA ASN A 16 -4.70 1.16 -11.62
C ASN A 16 -6.03 0.55 -11.16
N ARG A 17 -6.51 -0.48 -11.86
CA ARG A 17 -7.75 -1.20 -11.49
C ARG A 17 -7.65 -1.84 -10.10
N PHE A 18 -6.49 -2.36 -9.75
CA PHE A 18 -6.25 -2.92 -8.42
C PHE A 18 -6.41 -1.84 -7.34
N ILE A 19 -5.79 -0.66 -7.54
CA ILE A 19 -5.90 0.46 -6.60
C ILE A 19 -7.36 0.94 -6.48
N GLU A 20 -8.05 1.10 -7.61
CA GLU A 20 -9.47 1.50 -7.64
C GLU A 20 -10.36 0.49 -6.90
N ALA A 21 -10.17 -0.80 -7.16
CA ALA A 21 -10.91 -1.88 -6.49
C ALA A 21 -10.62 -1.92 -4.98
N TYR A 22 -9.37 -1.73 -4.58
CA TYR A 22 -8.99 -1.65 -3.17
C TYR A 22 -9.65 -0.45 -2.48
N HIS A 23 -9.62 0.73 -3.10
CA HIS A 23 -10.31 1.91 -2.55
C HIS A 23 -11.83 1.73 -2.51
N ALA A 24 -12.42 1.02 -3.48
CA ALA A 24 -13.84 0.66 -3.44
C ALA A 24 -14.15 -0.29 -2.27
N ALA A 25 -13.26 -1.23 -1.96
CA ALA A 25 -13.41 -2.13 -0.81
C ALA A 25 -13.38 -1.40 0.54
N LEU A 26 -12.69 -0.24 0.63
CA LEU A 26 -12.64 0.58 1.84
C LEU A 26 -13.87 1.48 2.04
N GLN A 27 -14.77 1.59 1.05
CA GLN A 27 -15.92 2.50 1.09
C GLN A 27 -16.83 2.36 2.34
N PRO A 28 -17.09 1.18 2.92
CA PRO A 28 -17.88 1.08 4.14
C PRO A 28 -17.29 1.90 5.29
N VAL A 29 -15.96 1.81 5.49
CA VAL A 29 -15.27 2.62 6.52
C VAL A 29 -15.28 4.10 6.15
N CYS A 30 -15.07 4.43 4.86
CA CYS A 30 -15.07 5.82 4.40
C CYS A 30 -16.42 6.52 4.66
N ARG A 31 -17.54 5.83 4.39
CA ARG A 31 -18.88 6.38 4.63
C ARG A 31 -19.15 6.66 6.09
N ASP A 32 -18.73 5.76 6.97
CA ASP A 32 -19.03 5.86 8.40
C ASP A 32 -18.13 6.89 9.11
N THR A 33 -16.92 7.08 8.61
CA THR A 33 -15.94 8.00 9.21
C THR A 33 -15.85 9.36 8.54
N GLY A 34 -16.39 9.50 7.33
CA GLY A 34 -16.20 10.68 6.49
C GLY A 34 -14.78 10.85 5.94
N LEU A 35 -13.91 9.83 6.11
CA LEU A 35 -12.56 9.84 5.57
C LEU A 35 -12.58 9.44 4.09
N PRO A 36 -11.79 10.10 3.23
CA PRO A 36 -11.61 9.64 1.86
C PRO A 36 -10.81 8.33 1.81
N PRO A 37 -11.00 7.49 0.77
CA PRO A 37 -10.33 6.19 0.65
C PRO A 37 -8.81 6.26 0.82
N MET A 38 -8.17 7.28 0.30
CA MET A 38 -6.72 7.48 0.42
C MET A 38 -6.30 7.75 1.87
N ALA A 39 -7.09 8.49 2.65
CA ALA A 39 -6.80 8.70 4.07
C ALA A 39 -6.91 7.39 4.85
N VAL A 40 -7.95 6.59 4.57
CA VAL A 40 -8.11 5.26 5.18
C VAL A 40 -6.95 4.34 4.78
N ASP A 41 -6.54 4.32 3.50
CA ASP A 41 -5.39 3.53 3.04
C ASP A 41 -4.09 3.93 3.75
N ILE A 42 -3.84 5.24 3.90
CA ILE A 42 -2.66 5.75 4.64
C ILE A 42 -2.72 5.35 6.12
N LEU A 43 -3.88 5.45 6.76
CA LEU A 43 -4.05 5.01 8.15
C LEU A 43 -3.75 3.50 8.29
N MET A 44 -4.29 2.69 7.37
CA MET A 44 -4.06 1.25 7.34
C MET A 44 -2.59 0.90 7.06
N PHE A 45 -1.89 1.70 6.25
CA PHE A 45 -0.45 1.53 6.06
C PHE A 45 0.30 1.62 7.39
N PHE A 46 0.08 2.67 8.18
CA PHE A 46 0.74 2.83 9.48
C PHE A 46 0.34 1.75 10.48
N ALA A 47 -0.93 1.35 10.47
CA ALA A 47 -1.43 0.29 11.35
C ALA A 47 -0.81 -1.09 11.07
N ASN A 48 -0.51 -1.38 9.80
CA ASN A 48 0.01 -2.67 9.37
C ASN A 48 1.54 -2.71 9.26
N ASN A 49 2.21 -1.56 9.28
CA ASN A 49 3.66 -1.44 9.14
C ASN A 49 4.25 -0.62 10.29
N PRO A 50 4.20 -1.12 11.53
CA PRO A 50 4.63 -0.35 12.71
C PRO A 50 6.12 0.03 12.66
N GLU A 51 6.94 -0.70 11.89
CA GLU A 51 8.36 -0.40 11.69
C GLU A 51 8.60 0.69 10.63
N SER A 52 7.69 0.86 9.67
CA SER A 52 7.75 1.83 8.57
C SER A 52 6.86 3.03 8.86
N GLY A 53 7.29 3.89 9.78
CA GLY A 53 6.45 4.92 10.39
C GLY A 53 6.56 6.31 9.78
N THR A 54 7.12 6.52 8.58
CA THR A 54 7.28 7.86 8.01
C THR A 54 6.36 8.10 6.80
N ALA A 55 6.03 9.37 6.53
CA ALA A 55 5.30 9.75 5.31
C ALA A 55 6.05 9.34 4.03
N LYS A 56 7.38 9.32 4.08
CA LYS A 56 8.22 8.85 2.97
C LYS A 56 7.99 7.37 2.68
N ASP A 57 7.84 6.54 3.72
CA ASP A 57 7.60 5.10 3.56
C ASP A 57 6.26 4.86 2.85
N VAL A 58 5.22 5.65 3.16
CA VAL A 58 3.93 5.60 2.43
C VAL A 58 4.12 5.94 0.96
N CYS A 59 4.84 7.04 0.66
CA CYS A 59 5.10 7.45 -0.72
C CYS A 59 5.82 6.35 -1.51
N GLN A 60 6.81 5.72 -0.93
CA GLN A 60 7.59 4.66 -1.57
C GLN A 60 6.76 3.38 -1.77
N CYS A 61 5.97 2.98 -0.78
CA CYS A 61 5.18 1.76 -0.83
C CYS A 61 3.95 1.88 -1.75
N ARG A 62 3.28 3.03 -1.73
CA ARG A 62 2.02 3.27 -2.44
C ARG A 62 2.18 4.03 -3.76
N GLY A 63 3.36 4.59 -4.03
CA GLY A 63 3.58 5.44 -5.21
C GLY A 63 2.85 6.79 -5.14
N PHE A 64 2.42 7.22 -3.96
CA PHE A 64 1.72 8.50 -3.79
C PHE A 64 2.71 9.66 -3.81
N LYS A 65 2.24 10.81 -4.33
CA LYS A 65 3.01 12.06 -4.27
C LYS A 65 3.07 12.59 -2.83
N SER A 66 4.22 13.10 -2.41
CA SER A 66 4.46 13.56 -1.04
C SER A 66 3.47 14.64 -0.59
N GLY A 67 3.10 15.57 -1.45
CA GLY A 67 2.10 16.61 -1.13
C GLY A 67 0.72 16.03 -0.81
N ILE A 68 0.30 14.98 -1.52
CA ILE A 68 -0.97 14.30 -1.27
C ILE A 68 -0.93 13.55 0.07
N VAL A 69 0.16 12.82 0.31
CA VAL A 69 0.36 12.10 1.58
C VAL A 69 0.34 13.08 2.75
N SER A 70 1.01 14.22 2.62
CA SER A 70 1.08 15.25 3.67
C SER A 70 -0.31 15.76 4.07
N VAL A 71 -1.16 16.08 3.08
CA VAL A 71 -2.53 16.55 3.33
C VAL A 71 -3.36 15.52 4.11
N HIS A 72 -3.29 14.25 3.73
CA HIS A 72 -4.05 13.20 4.42
C HIS A 72 -3.47 12.87 5.80
N VAL A 73 -2.15 12.90 5.96
CA VAL A 73 -1.49 12.75 7.27
C VAL A 73 -1.89 13.88 8.21
N ASP A 74 -1.88 15.13 7.74
CA ASP A 74 -2.31 16.29 8.54
C ASP A 74 -3.76 16.13 8.98
N ARG A 75 -4.64 15.72 8.09
CA ARG A 75 -6.03 15.43 8.41
C ARG A 75 -6.16 14.35 9.49
N LEU A 76 -5.49 13.19 9.31
CA LEU A 76 -5.55 12.09 10.28
C LEU A 76 -4.99 12.48 11.66
N VAL A 77 -3.96 13.34 11.69
CA VAL A 77 -3.43 13.88 12.96
C VAL A 77 -4.42 14.85 13.59
N ASN A 78 -5.04 15.75 12.82
CA ASN A 78 -6.02 16.71 13.32
C ASN A 78 -7.29 16.01 13.82
N GLU A 79 -7.68 14.89 13.23
CA GLU A 79 -8.80 14.06 13.69
C GLU A 79 -8.39 13.14 14.86
N GLY A 80 -7.14 13.19 15.32
CA GLY A 80 -6.64 12.41 16.46
C GLY A 80 -6.42 10.92 16.17
N LEU A 81 -6.44 10.51 14.90
CA LEU A 81 -6.26 9.10 14.49
C LEU A 81 -4.79 8.70 14.34
N LEU A 82 -3.92 9.67 14.05
CA LEU A 82 -2.47 9.54 14.04
C LEU A 82 -1.84 10.52 15.04
N SER A 83 -0.72 10.13 15.62
CA SER A 83 0.16 11.02 16.40
C SER A 83 1.54 11.09 15.77
N ARG A 84 2.15 12.29 15.84
CA ARG A 84 3.53 12.51 15.46
C ARG A 84 4.44 12.24 16.65
N ARG A 85 5.47 11.42 16.47
CA ARG A 85 6.48 11.13 17.48
C ARG A 85 7.87 11.42 16.92
N GLU A 86 8.71 12.01 17.73
CA GLU A 86 10.13 12.18 17.38
C GLU A 86 10.84 10.81 17.38
N VAL A 87 11.78 10.66 16.45
CA VAL A 87 12.63 9.47 16.41
C VAL A 87 13.83 9.72 17.31
N PRO A 88 14.07 8.88 18.33
CA PRO A 88 15.25 9.02 19.18
C PRO A 88 16.52 9.04 18.34
N GLY A 89 17.34 10.11 18.52
CA GLY A 89 18.60 10.27 17.78
C GLY A 89 18.50 10.93 16.40
N ASP A 90 17.29 11.18 15.87
CA ASP A 90 17.12 11.89 14.60
C ASP A 90 15.92 12.84 14.64
N ARG A 91 16.18 14.07 15.09
CA ARG A 91 15.15 15.14 15.17
C ARG A 91 14.54 15.56 13.84
N ARG A 92 15.11 15.12 12.71
CA ARG A 92 14.60 15.43 11.37
C ARG A 92 13.55 14.44 10.91
N LYS A 93 13.45 13.28 11.58
CA LYS A 93 12.48 12.25 11.27
C LYS A 93 11.32 12.30 12.24
N THR A 94 10.12 12.36 11.70
CA THR A 94 8.88 12.24 12.45
C THR A 94 8.24 10.90 12.15
N ARG A 95 7.98 10.12 13.19
CA ARG A 95 7.25 8.87 13.10
C ARG A 95 5.77 9.12 13.31
N LEU A 96 4.95 8.48 12.51
CA LEU A 96 3.50 8.51 12.59
C LEU A 96 3.00 7.19 13.19
N VAL A 97 2.19 7.29 14.22
CA VAL A 97 1.69 6.13 14.97
C VAL A 97 0.18 6.25 15.12
N CYS A 98 -0.54 5.16 14.88
CA CYS A 98 -1.98 5.09 15.14
C CYS A 98 -2.24 5.31 16.63
N THR A 99 -3.26 6.08 16.93
CA THR A 99 -3.75 6.31 18.30
C THR A 99 -4.79 5.27 18.69
N ASP A 100 -5.14 5.21 19.96
CA ASP A 100 -6.23 4.35 20.43
C ASP A 100 -7.58 4.72 19.80
N ALA A 101 -7.79 6.00 19.45
CA ALA A 101 -8.98 6.44 18.73
C ALA A 101 -9.12 5.82 17.34
N ALA A 102 -8.03 5.39 16.72
CA ALA A 102 -8.06 4.72 15.43
C ALA A 102 -8.37 3.21 15.52
N ALA A 103 -8.39 2.61 16.71
CA ALA A 103 -8.43 1.15 16.89
C ALA A 103 -9.62 0.50 16.17
N GLU A 104 -10.83 1.03 16.30
CA GLU A 104 -12.03 0.50 15.66
C GLU A 104 -11.95 0.61 14.12
N ILE A 105 -11.46 1.75 13.60
CA ILE A 105 -11.28 1.97 12.17
C ILE A 105 -10.26 0.97 11.61
N VAL A 106 -9.16 0.77 12.33
CA VAL A 106 -8.09 -0.17 11.96
C VAL A 106 -8.60 -1.61 11.94
N GLU A 107 -9.37 -2.03 12.94
CA GLU A 107 -9.94 -3.38 12.99
C GLU A 107 -10.87 -3.63 11.80
N ARG A 108 -11.78 -2.71 11.55
CA ARG A 108 -12.69 -2.77 10.39
C ARG A 108 -11.94 -2.74 9.06
N GLY A 109 -10.93 -1.88 8.95
CA GLY A 109 -10.06 -1.80 7.79
C GLY A 109 -9.34 -3.12 7.51
N ARG A 110 -8.79 -3.78 8.55
CA ARG A 110 -8.16 -5.10 8.42
C ARG A 110 -9.15 -6.18 7.95
N ALA A 111 -10.37 -6.17 8.46
CA ALA A 111 -11.41 -7.09 8.01
C ALA A 111 -11.73 -6.90 6.52
N LEU A 112 -11.86 -5.66 6.05
CA LEU A 112 -12.06 -5.35 4.64
C LEU A 112 -10.85 -5.73 3.77
N GLN A 113 -9.63 -5.48 4.22
CA GLN A 113 -8.41 -5.89 3.52
C GLN A 113 -8.34 -7.42 3.37
N LYS A 114 -8.69 -8.16 4.43
CA LYS A 114 -8.74 -9.62 4.38
C LYS A 114 -9.79 -10.11 3.38
N ALA A 115 -11.00 -9.56 3.43
CA ALA A 115 -12.07 -9.92 2.50
C ALA A 115 -11.70 -9.56 1.05
N PHE A 116 -11.05 -8.43 0.82
CA PHE A 116 -10.54 -8.03 -0.49
C PHE A 116 -9.51 -9.02 -1.01
N ALA A 117 -8.51 -9.40 -0.19
CA ALA A 117 -7.49 -10.37 -0.57
C ALA A 117 -8.09 -11.73 -0.91
N GLN A 118 -9.07 -12.19 -0.13
CA GLN A 118 -9.80 -13.44 -0.41
C GLN A 118 -10.56 -13.37 -1.74
N LYS A 119 -11.21 -12.21 -2.01
CA LYS A 119 -11.98 -12.03 -3.25
C LYS A 119 -11.09 -11.97 -4.49
N LEU A 120 -9.85 -11.48 -4.38
CA LEU A 120 -8.90 -11.45 -5.49
C LEU A 120 -8.53 -12.85 -6.01
N VAL A 121 -8.52 -13.83 -5.12
CA VAL A 121 -8.14 -15.22 -5.45
C VAL A 121 -9.35 -16.16 -5.51
N ASP A 122 -10.56 -15.59 -5.50
CA ASP A 122 -11.80 -16.36 -5.57
C ASP A 122 -11.83 -17.19 -6.87
N GLY A 123 -12.14 -18.48 -6.74
CA GLY A 123 -12.11 -19.45 -7.85
C GLY A 123 -10.75 -20.09 -8.14
N LEU A 124 -9.69 -19.73 -7.43
CA LEU A 124 -8.39 -20.40 -7.49
C LEU A 124 -8.28 -21.47 -6.41
N SER A 125 -7.59 -22.58 -6.71
CA SER A 125 -7.25 -23.57 -5.69
C SER A 125 -6.15 -23.04 -4.75
N GLU A 126 -6.02 -23.63 -3.55
CA GLU A 126 -4.94 -23.28 -2.61
C GLU A 126 -3.55 -23.45 -3.24
N ALA A 127 -3.38 -24.50 -4.06
CA ALA A 127 -2.13 -24.73 -4.78
C ALA A 127 -1.84 -23.62 -5.79
N ASP A 128 -2.85 -23.17 -6.56
CA ASP A 128 -2.70 -22.06 -7.51
C ASP A 128 -2.38 -20.75 -6.80
N VAL A 129 -3.02 -20.48 -5.65
CA VAL A 129 -2.73 -19.31 -4.82
C VAL A 129 -1.28 -19.33 -4.32
N ALA A 130 -0.77 -20.48 -3.86
CA ALA A 130 0.61 -20.61 -3.42
C ALA A 130 1.60 -20.35 -4.57
N VAL A 131 1.33 -20.91 -5.74
CA VAL A 131 2.13 -20.69 -6.97
C VAL A 131 2.07 -19.21 -7.38
N PHE A 132 0.89 -18.60 -7.38
CA PHE A 132 0.72 -17.18 -7.68
C PHE A 132 1.55 -16.29 -6.75
N HIS A 133 1.53 -16.55 -5.44
CA HIS A 133 2.34 -15.80 -4.48
C HIS A 133 3.84 -15.93 -4.78
N SER A 134 4.32 -17.12 -5.14
CA SER A 134 5.73 -17.30 -5.51
C SER A 134 6.12 -16.52 -6.75
N TYR A 135 5.25 -16.46 -7.75
CA TYR A 135 5.48 -15.66 -8.97
C TYR A 135 5.43 -14.15 -8.70
N LEU A 136 4.50 -13.69 -7.85
CA LEU A 136 4.46 -12.28 -7.45
C LEU A 136 5.75 -11.87 -6.74
N ALA A 137 6.29 -12.72 -5.85
CA ALA A 137 7.55 -12.45 -5.18
C ALA A 137 8.70 -12.34 -6.19
N ALA A 138 8.83 -13.32 -7.10
CA ALA A 138 9.87 -13.31 -8.14
C ALA A 138 9.77 -12.09 -9.08
N ILE A 139 8.53 -11.70 -9.45
CA ILE A 139 8.29 -10.48 -10.25
C ILE A 139 8.70 -9.24 -9.45
N GLY A 140 8.38 -9.19 -8.17
CA GLY A 140 8.76 -8.10 -7.27
C GLY A 140 10.29 -7.93 -7.20
N ASP A 141 11.02 -9.02 -7.05
CA ASP A 141 12.49 -9.02 -7.04
C ASP A 141 13.06 -8.51 -8.37
N ASN A 142 12.50 -8.95 -9.49
CA ASN A 142 12.90 -8.49 -10.83
C ASN A 142 12.61 -6.99 -11.03
N ILE A 143 11.46 -6.51 -10.57
CA ILE A 143 11.11 -5.07 -10.61
C ILE A 143 12.12 -4.26 -9.79
N GLU A 144 12.49 -4.73 -8.60
CA GLU A 144 13.45 -4.05 -7.76
C GLU A 144 14.86 -4.06 -8.38
N ASP A 145 15.26 -5.16 -9.02
CA ASP A 145 16.51 -5.23 -9.75
C ASP A 145 16.55 -4.24 -10.94
N ILE A 146 15.48 -4.20 -11.75
CA ILE A 146 15.34 -3.22 -12.84
C ILE A 146 15.40 -1.78 -12.30
N ARG A 147 14.74 -1.51 -11.18
CA ARG A 147 14.74 -0.18 -10.55
C ARG A 147 16.15 0.26 -10.11
N LYS A 148 16.97 -0.66 -9.63
CA LYS A 148 18.33 -0.38 -9.15
C LYS A 148 19.37 -0.35 -10.27
N ASN A 149 19.27 -1.28 -11.20
CA ASN A 149 20.33 -1.59 -12.17
C ASN A 149 19.95 -1.29 -13.61
N GLY A 150 18.66 -0.94 -13.88
CA GLY A 150 18.14 -0.79 -15.24
C GLY A 150 17.93 -2.14 -15.94
N LEU A 151 17.41 -2.10 -17.18
CA LEU A 151 17.18 -3.31 -17.99
C LEU A 151 18.49 -3.95 -18.48
N PHE A 152 19.49 -3.13 -18.70
CA PHE A 152 20.80 -3.54 -19.20
C PHE A 152 21.84 -3.00 -18.22
N PRO A 153 22.24 -3.79 -17.20
CA PRO A 153 23.30 -3.37 -16.31
C PRO A 153 24.56 -3.10 -17.14
N GLU A 154 25.00 -1.84 -17.17
CA GLU A 154 26.23 -1.49 -17.85
C GLU A 154 27.35 -2.37 -17.29
N ASN A 155 28.09 -3.04 -18.18
CA ASN A 155 29.32 -3.71 -17.80
C ASN A 155 30.22 -2.69 -17.12
N ARG A 156 30.27 -2.72 -15.79
CA ARG A 156 31.30 -1.99 -15.03
C ARG A 156 32.65 -2.57 -15.47
N ARG A 157 33.29 -1.89 -16.42
CA ARG A 157 34.71 -2.08 -16.73
C ARG A 157 35.56 -1.49 -15.60
#